data_da8e91e9ab60bd93f7d5810ec68804b7
#
_entry.id   da8e91e9ab60bd93f7d5810ec68804b7
#
_cell.length_a   1.000
_cell.length_b   1.000
_cell.length_c   1.000
_cell.angle_alpha   90.00
_cell.angle_beta   90.00
_cell.angle_gamma   90.00
#
_symmetry.space_group_name_H-M   'P 1'
#
loop_
_entity.id
_entity.type
_entity.pdbx_description
1 polymer ?
#
loop_
_entity_poly.entity_id
_entity_poly.type
_entity_poly.pdbx_seq_one_letter_code
_entity_poly.pdbx_strand_id
1 'polypeptide(L)'
;MSNFYLASNPTPVRDALTKYRNAFDFDPHSTLDDNMFGREEDMIWRKVCAEAAEYVGGQPNEIALTTSTTTGLALIYNGLRLKPGQEILTTTHEFYPHHEAIRLAAEKWGATTHAISLYDSSPDFSVDEAITRIRAAVRPQTRVFGVAWVHSNTGVRLPMARIADAIADLNRDRAEEDRILIVVDGVHGFGVADEDVASMGVDFFSAGTHKWILGPRGTGIVWAKPEAWALLQPTIPSLMSKETSAAWREDRRPDGPTEAAWLSPGGFAAYEHQWAAAEAFQFVRQIGRKRIQDRIAELNGQIKEGLAAMDHVTLHTPLDPEVSAGIVTFDVHGYPPREVARILRENRVIANATPYGVPHVRLSAGIVNSPEDIELALKVIRSLKDSRPASA
;
A
#
# COMPACT_ATOMS: atom_id res chain seq x y z
N MET A 1 -3.87 16.08 10.09
CA MET A 1 -3.75 15.75 8.67
C MET A 1 -2.63 14.72 8.46
N SER A 2 -2.90 13.44 8.79
CA SER A 2 -1.88 12.38 8.76
C SER A 2 -2.45 10.99 8.42
N ASN A 3 -3.46 10.95 7.52
CA ASN A 3 -4.08 9.69 7.08
C ASN A 3 -3.07 8.72 6.43
N PHE A 4 -1.99 9.24 5.87
CA PHE A 4 -0.89 8.44 5.34
C PHE A 4 -0.23 7.52 6.39
N TYR A 5 -0.41 7.80 7.68
CA TYR A 5 0.22 7.05 8.78
C TYR A 5 -0.75 6.06 9.41
N LEU A 6 -1.75 6.57 10.12
CA LEU A 6 -2.84 5.80 10.72
C LEU A 6 -4.13 6.64 10.66
N ALA A 7 -5.22 6.00 10.27
CA ALA A 7 -6.54 6.61 10.33
C ALA A 7 -7.33 6.12 11.55
N SER A 8 -8.26 6.95 12.00
CA SER A 8 -9.28 6.54 12.97
C SER A 8 -10.31 5.67 12.28
N ASN A 9 -10.73 4.59 12.93
CA ASN A 9 -11.77 3.73 12.39
C ASN A 9 -13.14 4.44 12.43
N PRO A 10 -13.95 4.37 11.37
CA PRO A 10 -15.33 4.84 11.37
C PRO A 10 -16.21 3.99 12.28
N THR A 11 -17.40 4.52 12.62
CA THR A 11 -18.32 3.85 13.55
C THR A 11 -18.63 2.40 13.18
N PRO A 12 -18.97 2.03 11.92
CA PRO A 12 -19.24 0.63 11.60
C PRO A 12 -18.07 -0.32 11.91
N VAL A 13 -16.84 0.13 11.66
CA VAL A 13 -15.63 -0.66 11.95
C VAL A 13 -15.41 -0.80 13.45
N ARG A 14 -15.62 0.27 14.22
CA ARG A 14 -15.50 0.21 15.70
C ARG A 14 -16.55 -0.70 16.33
N ASP A 15 -17.78 -0.65 15.81
CA ASP A 15 -18.87 -1.48 16.29
C ASP A 15 -18.60 -2.96 16.01
N ALA A 16 -18.10 -3.29 14.81
CA ALA A 16 -17.69 -4.63 14.45
C ALA A 16 -16.53 -5.15 15.34
N LEU A 17 -15.51 -4.32 15.56
CA LEU A 17 -14.42 -4.64 16.50
C LEU A 17 -14.95 -4.98 17.89
N THR A 18 -15.86 -4.15 18.41
CA THR A 18 -16.47 -4.35 19.73
C THR A 18 -17.31 -5.63 19.76
N LYS A 19 -18.13 -5.86 18.71
CA LYS A 19 -18.95 -7.06 18.57
C LYS A 19 -18.10 -8.33 18.63
N TYR A 20 -17.09 -8.42 17.78
CA TYR A 20 -16.27 -9.63 17.70
C TYR A 20 -15.43 -9.83 18.96
N ARG A 21 -14.88 -8.77 19.53
CA ARG A 21 -14.16 -8.84 20.80
C ARG A 21 -15.03 -9.36 21.93
N ASN A 22 -16.24 -8.81 22.08
CA ASN A 22 -17.17 -9.27 23.10
C ASN A 22 -17.58 -10.74 22.91
N ALA A 23 -17.73 -11.19 21.64
CA ALA A 23 -18.02 -12.58 21.34
C ALA A 23 -16.88 -13.51 21.78
N PHE A 24 -15.63 -13.14 21.47
CA PHE A 24 -14.44 -13.88 21.92
C PHE A 24 -14.27 -13.88 23.43
N ASP A 25 -14.53 -12.74 24.11
CA ASP A 25 -14.42 -12.65 25.56
C ASP A 25 -15.54 -13.47 26.27
N PHE A 26 -16.70 -13.66 25.61
CA PHE A 26 -17.80 -14.46 26.12
C PHE A 26 -17.62 -15.98 25.91
N ASP A 27 -17.31 -16.38 24.66
CA ASP A 27 -17.07 -17.79 24.27
C ASP A 27 -16.06 -17.84 23.11
N PRO A 28 -14.75 -17.92 23.43
CA PRO A 28 -13.71 -17.92 22.39
C PRO A 28 -13.76 -19.17 21.51
N HIS A 29 -14.15 -20.32 22.08
CA HIS A 29 -14.16 -21.58 21.35
C HIS A 29 -15.24 -21.59 20.27
N SER A 30 -16.50 -21.41 20.63
CA SER A 30 -17.60 -21.43 19.67
C SER A 30 -17.49 -20.27 18.68
N THR A 31 -17.07 -19.08 19.13
CA THR A 31 -16.85 -17.93 18.24
C THR A 31 -15.83 -18.24 17.16
N LEU A 32 -14.73 -18.90 17.49
CA LEU A 32 -13.72 -19.28 16.50
C LEU A 32 -14.20 -20.42 15.60
N ASP A 33 -14.76 -21.47 16.20
CA ASP A 33 -15.19 -22.68 15.48
C ASP A 33 -16.25 -22.36 14.44
N ASP A 34 -17.30 -21.64 14.83
CA ASP A 34 -18.41 -21.24 13.96
C ASP A 34 -17.95 -20.33 12.79
N ASN A 35 -17.02 -19.41 13.04
CA ASN A 35 -16.69 -18.35 12.10
C ASN A 35 -15.42 -18.61 11.27
N MET A 36 -14.59 -19.56 11.66
CA MET A 36 -13.34 -19.89 10.95
C MET A 36 -13.29 -21.32 10.45
N PHE A 37 -13.84 -22.28 11.19
CA PHE A 37 -13.78 -23.71 10.88
C PHE A 37 -15.16 -24.35 10.62
N GLY A 38 -16.23 -23.56 10.72
CA GLY A 38 -17.61 -23.99 10.48
C GLY A 38 -17.91 -24.26 9.00
N ARG A 39 -19.18 -24.05 8.62
CA ARG A 39 -19.59 -24.19 7.23
C ARG A 39 -18.91 -23.12 6.36
N GLU A 40 -18.58 -23.49 5.15
CA GLU A 40 -17.76 -22.63 4.25
C GLU A 40 -18.43 -21.28 3.96
N GLU A 41 -19.74 -21.29 3.77
CA GLU A 41 -20.53 -20.09 3.53
C GLU A 41 -20.61 -19.13 4.71
N ASP A 42 -20.37 -19.62 5.94
CA ASP A 42 -20.48 -18.86 7.18
C ASP A 42 -19.12 -18.27 7.63
N MET A 43 -18.01 -18.68 7.02
CA MET A 43 -16.67 -18.24 7.41
C MET A 43 -16.46 -16.75 7.17
N ILE A 44 -16.27 -15.98 8.26
CA ILE A 44 -16.16 -14.50 8.17
C ILE A 44 -14.96 -14.04 7.36
N TRP A 45 -13.83 -14.77 7.39
CA TRP A 45 -12.67 -14.40 6.57
C TRP A 45 -12.98 -14.40 5.07
N ARG A 46 -13.92 -15.27 4.59
CA ARG A 46 -14.38 -15.26 3.21
C ARG A 46 -15.18 -14.01 2.88
N LYS A 47 -15.99 -13.52 3.81
CA LYS A 47 -16.67 -12.22 3.69
C LYS A 47 -15.63 -11.11 3.53
N VAL A 48 -14.57 -11.11 4.33
CA VAL A 48 -13.48 -10.12 4.19
C VAL A 48 -12.85 -10.19 2.81
N CYS A 49 -12.53 -11.39 2.32
CA CYS A 49 -11.99 -11.58 0.96
C CYS A 49 -12.97 -11.10 -0.12
N ALA A 50 -14.27 -11.37 0.03
CA ALA A 50 -15.29 -10.92 -0.92
C ALA A 50 -15.40 -9.39 -0.98
N GLU A 51 -15.45 -8.73 0.17
CA GLU A 51 -15.52 -7.27 0.24
C GLU A 51 -14.24 -6.60 -0.28
N ALA A 52 -13.08 -7.18 0.01
CA ALA A 52 -11.80 -6.73 -0.53
C ALA A 52 -11.73 -6.92 -2.05
N ALA A 53 -12.17 -8.08 -2.55
CA ALA A 53 -12.22 -8.39 -3.99
C ALA A 53 -13.12 -7.42 -4.75
N GLU A 54 -14.32 -7.16 -4.24
CA GLU A 54 -15.23 -6.18 -4.85
C GLU A 54 -14.61 -4.76 -4.87
N TYR A 55 -13.83 -4.41 -3.83
CA TYR A 55 -13.15 -3.12 -3.79
C TYR A 55 -12.01 -3.02 -4.82
N VAL A 56 -11.24 -4.08 -5.06
CA VAL A 56 -10.13 -4.09 -6.02
C VAL A 56 -10.54 -4.45 -7.45
N GLY A 57 -11.80 -4.80 -7.68
CA GLY A 57 -12.32 -5.23 -8.99
C GLY A 57 -11.92 -6.66 -9.38
N GLY A 58 -11.61 -7.52 -8.39
CA GLY A 58 -11.18 -8.91 -8.58
C GLY A 58 -12.18 -9.94 -8.04
N GLN A 59 -11.70 -11.17 -7.81
CA GLN A 59 -12.47 -12.28 -7.27
C GLN A 59 -12.03 -12.62 -5.84
N PRO A 60 -12.91 -13.16 -4.97
CA PRO A 60 -12.57 -13.50 -3.59
C PRO A 60 -11.39 -14.48 -3.43
N ASN A 61 -11.22 -15.40 -4.37
CA ASN A 61 -10.11 -16.35 -4.38
C ASN A 61 -8.78 -15.77 -4.89
N GLU A 62 -8.78 -14.48 -5.28
CA GLU A 62 -7.57 -13.71 -5.61
C GLU A 62 -7.03 -12.93 -4.42
N ILE A 63 -7.67 -13.01 -3.24
CA ILE A 63 -7.31 -12.24 -2.05
C ILE A 63 -6.70 -13.14 -0.98
N ALA A 64 -5.48 -12.85 -0.57
CA ALA A 64 -4.90 -13.34 0.68
C ALA A 64 -4.96 -12.25 1.76
N LEU A 65 -5.32 -12.65 2.99
CA LEU A 65 -5.34 -11.75 4.14
C LEU A 65 -3.97 -11.71 4.80
N THR A 66 -3.53 -10.53 5.21
CA THR A 66 -2.23 -10.30 5.86
C THR A 66 -2.37 -9.27 6.98
N THR A 67 -1.30 -9.03 7.72
CA THR A 67 -1.30 -8.10 8.84
C THR A 67 -0.87 -6.68 8.45
N SER A 68 -0.24 -6.52 7.30
CA SER A 68 0.29 -5.22 6.82
C SER A 68 0.80 -5.34 5.38
N THR A 69 1.03 -4.20 4.74
CA THR A 69 1.76 -4.13 3.46
C THR A 69 3.14 -4.80 3.57
N THR A 70 3.87 -4.52 4.64
CA THR A 70 5.22 -5.10 4.86
C THR A 70 5.18 -6.62 4.87
N THR A 71 4.22 -7.21 5.59
CA THR A 71 4.04 -8.67 5.61
C THR A 71 3.65 -9.19 4.23
N GLY A 72 2.72 -8.53 3.53
CA GLY A 72 2.30 -8.93 2.19
C GLY A 72 3.44 -8.89 1.17
N LEU A 73 4.24 -7.82 1.15
CA LEU A 73 5.42 -7.72 0.29
C LEU A 73 6.44 -8.82 0.62
N ALA A 74 6.68 -9.08 1.91
CA ALA A 74 7.58 -10.14 2.33
C ALA A 74 7.09 -11.53 1.88
N LEU A 75 5.78 -11.81 1.96
CA LEU A 75 5.19 -13.05 1.47
C LEU A 75 5.37 -13.22 -0.05
N ILE A 76 5.15 -12.14 -0.82
CA ILE A 76 5.35 -12.15 -2.27
C ILE A 76 6.82 -12.41 -2.61
N TYR A 77 7.73 -11.54 -2.17
CA TYR A 77 9.14 -11.61 -2.54
C TYR A 77 9.82 -12.91 -2.08
N ASN A 78 9.57 -13.33 -0.84
CA ASN A 78 10.16 -14.57 -0.32
C ASN A 78 9.49 -15.84 -0.87
N GLY A 79 8.25 -15.73 -1.36
CA GLY A 79 7.52 -16.81 -2.02
C GLY A 79 7.92 -17.01 -3.48
N LEU A 80 8.34 -15.95 -4.18
CA LEU A 80 8.85 -16.04 -5.55
C LEU A 80 10.15 -16.85 -5.60
N ARG A 81 10.17 -17.91 -6.42
CA ARG A 81 11.37 -18.72 -6.63
C ARG A 81 12.23 -18.10 -7.71
N LEU A 82 13.17 -17.25 -7.32
CA LEU A 82 14.12 -16.67 -8.25
C LEU A 82 15.25 -17.66 -8.52
N LYS A 83 15.77 -17.65 -9.76
CA LYS A 83 16.99 -18.38 -10.13
C LYS A 83 18.22 -17.54 -9.74
N PRO A 84 19.34 -18.17 -9.34
CA PRO A 84 20.59 -17.42 -9.13
C PRO A 84 20.96 -16.58 -10.36
N GLY A 85 21.33 -15.33 -10.14
CA GLY A 85 21.66 -14.37 -11.20
C GLY A 85 20.48 -13.63 -11.82
N GLN A 86 19.22 -14.00 -11.54
CA GLN A 86 18.08 -13.14 -11.89
C GLN A 86 18.12 -11.83 -11.11
N GLU A 87 17.43 -10.82 -11.60
CA GLU A 87 17.44 -9.47 -11.06
C GLU A 87 16.04 -9.04 -10.61
N ILE A 88 15.98 -8.38 -9.46
CA ILE A 88 14.83 -7.57 -9.04
C ILE A 88 15.16 -6.11 -9.33
N LEU A 89 14.48 -5.52 -10.30
CA LEU A 89 14.49 -4.09 -10.58
C LEU A 89 13.53 -3.39 -9.63
N THR A 90 13.94 -2.25 -9.07
CA THR A 90 13.11 -1.42 -8.21
C THR A 90 13.44 0.06 -8.40
N THR A 91 12.83 0.95 -7.61
CA THR A 91 13.14 2.37 -7.68
C THR A 91 13.84 2.88 -6.42
N THR A 92 14.54 4.00 -6.52
CA THR A 92 15.16 4.67 -5.36
C THR A 92 14.13 5.39 -4.47
N HIS A 93 12.86 5.38 -4.87
CA HIS A 93 11.77 6.12 -4.23
C HIS A 93 10.96 5.27 -3.23
N GLU A 94 11.28 3.98 -3.11
CA GLU A 94 10.55 3.04 -2.26
C GLU A 94 10.77 3.31 -0.78
N PHE A 95 9.77 2.93 0.02
CA PHE A 95 9.92 2.94 1.48
C PHE A 95 10.81 1.78 1.92
N TYR A 96 11.64 1.98 2.95
CA TYR A 96 12.67 1.03 3.36
C TYR A 96 12.19 -0.44 3.56
N PRO A 97 10.95 -0.75 4.07
CA PRO A 97 10.52 -2.14 4.19
C PRO A 97 10.33 -2.83 2.83
N HIS A 98 10.02 -2.07 1.76
CA HIS A 98 9.95 -2.61 0.41
C HIS A 98 11.34 -2.99 -0.09
N HIS A 99 12.32 -2.06 0.01
CA HIS A 99 13.72 -2.36 -0.33
C HIS A 99 14.26 -3.53 0.48
N GLU A 100 13.94 -3.61 1.78
CA GLU A 100 14.41 -4.67 2.65
C GLU A 100 13.79 -6.03 2.29
N ALA A 101 12.51 -6.07 1.94
CA ALA A 101 11.85 -7.30 1.45
C ALA A 101 12.52 -7.80 0.15
N ILE A 102 12.87 -6.88 -0.76
CA ILE A 102 13.62 -7.17 -1.99
C ILE A 102 15.02 -7.71 -1.68
N ARG A 103 15.77 -7.02 -0.81
CA ARG A 103 17.14 -7.43 -0.41
C ARG A 103 17.17 -8.83 0.19
N LEU A 104 16.27 -9.11 1.14
CA LEU A 104 16.18 -10.41 1.81
C LEU A 104 15.84 -11.53 0.82
N ALA A 105 14.93 -11.28 -0.12
CA ALA A 105 14.61 -12.28 -1.15
C ALA A 105 15.77 -12.50 -2.13
N ALA A 106 16.44 -11.44 -2.54
CA ALA A 106 17.61 -11.53 -3.43
C ALA A 106 18.74 -12.36 -2.78
N GLU A 107 19.05 -12.09 -1.51
CA GLU A 107 20.04 -12.86 -0.76
C GLU A 107 19.65 -14.35 -0.64
N LYS A 108 18.38 -14.61 -0.32
CA LYS A 108 17.86 -15.99 -0.18
C LYS A 108 18.03 -16.83 -1.45
N TRP A 109 17.82 -16.21 -2.61
CA TRP A 109 17.79 -16.91 -3.89
C TRP A 109 19.06 -16.74 -4.74
N GLY A 110 20.03 -15.96 -4.29
CA GLY A 110 21.23 -15.65 -5.09
C GLY A 110 20.90 -14.72 -6.28
N ALA A 111 19.85 -13.93 -6.17
CA ALA A 111 19.47 -12.92 -7.15
C ALA A 111 20.20 -11.60 -6.89
N THR A 112 20.12 -10.67 -7.83
CA THR A 112 20.67 -9.32 -7.71
C THR A 112 19.56 -8.28 -7.59
N THR A 113 19.90 -7.08 -7.10
CA THR A 113 18.97 -5.95 -7.03
C THR A 113 19.51 -4.78 -7.84
N HIS A 114 18.64 -4.06 -8.53
CA HIS A 114 18.96 -2.85 -9.28
C HIS A 114 17.90 -1.78 -8.98
N ALA A 115 18.31 -0.65 -8.42
CA ALA A 115 17.42 0.47 -8.12
C ALA A 115 17.70 1.64 -9.07
N ILE A 116 16.63 2.23 -9.62
CA ILE A 116 16.71 3.37 -10.54
C ILE A 116 15.89 4.56 -10.01
N SER A 117 16.29 5.77 -10.37
CA SER A 117 15.45 6.95 -10.19
C SER A 117 14.49 7.09 -11.37
N LEU A 118 13.19 7.32 -11.08
CA LEU A 118 12.19 7.57 -12.12
C LEU A 118 12.10 9.03 -12.54
N TYR A 119 12.65 9.95 -11.75
CA TYR A 119 12.69 11.39 -12.00
C TYR A 119 13.83 12.03 -11.18
N ASP A 120 14.30 13.17 -11.63
CA ASP A 120 15.31 13.96 -10.91
C ASP A 120 14.64 15.01 -9.99
N SER A 121 13.48 15.52 -10.42
CA SER A 121 12.66 16.50 -9.69
C SER A 121 11.23 15.97 -9.59
N SER A 122 10.72 15.79 -8.37
CA SER A 122 9.35 15.29 -8.19
C SER A 122 8.25 16.30 -8.57
N PRO A 123 8.40 17.62 -8.37
CA PRO A 123 7.44 18.60 -8.90
C PRO A 123 7.25 18.54 -10.41
N ASP A 124 8.32 18.19 -11.14
CA ASP A 124 8.36 18.14 -12.60
C ASP A 124 8.21 16.71 -13.13
N PHE A 125 7.62 15.81 -12.36
CA PHE A 125 7.46 14.40 -12.72
C PHE A 125 6.79 14.23 -14.09
N SER A 126 7.46 13.48 -14.97
CA SER A 126 6.98 13.13 -16.30
C SER A 126 6.73 11.63 -16.41
N VAL A 127 5.51 11.26 -16.80
CA VAL A 127 5.12 9.86 -17.02
C VAL A 127 5.97 9.22 -18.13
N ASP A 128 6.19 9.94 -19.25
CA ASP A 128 6.94 9.40 -20.40
C ASP A 128 8.42 9.22 -20.08
N GLU A 129 8.99 10.12 -19.28
CA GLU A 129 10.35 9.99 -18.80
C GLU A 129 10.49 8.77 -17.86
N ALA A 130 9.58 8.60 -16.91
CA ALA A 130 9.59 7.46 -15.99
C ALA A 130 9.51 6.13 -16.76
N ILE A 131 8.62 6.01 -17.75
CA ILE A 131 8.51 4.83 -18.61
C ILE A 131 9.80 4.60 -19.41
N THR A 132 10.39 5.66 -19.95
CA THR A 132 11.66 5.58 -20.69
C THR A 132 12.78 5.05 -19.79
N ARG A 133 12.89 5.57 -18.57
CA ARG A 133 13.88 5.11 -17.58
C ARG A 133 13.66 3.65 -17.19
N ILE A 134 12.42 3.22 -16.98
CA ILE A 134 12.09 1.81 -16.71
C ILE A 134 12.52 0.92 -17.87
N ARG A 135 12.14 1.27 -19.11
CA ARG A 135 12.51 0.49 -20.32
C ARG A 135 14.03 0.37 -20.47
N ALA A 136 14.76 1.44 -20.25
CA ALA A 136 16.22 1.47 -20.35
C ALA A 136 16.92 0.66 -19.25
N ALA A 137 16.31 0.50 -18.09
CA ALA A 137 16.86 -0.21 -16.95
C ALA A 137 16.63 -1.73 -17.00
N VAL A 138 15.62 -2.19 -17.73
CA VAL A 138 15.30 -3.61 -17.87
C VAL A 138 16.43 -4.33 -18.64
N ARG A 139 16.90 -5.44 -18.07
CA ARG A 139 17.96 -6.30 -18.59
C ARG A 139 17.42 -7.70 -18.89
N PRO A 140 18.17 -8.54 -19.64
CA PRO A 140 17.75 -9.94 -19.91
C PRO A 140 17.44 -10.71 -18.62
N GLN A 141 18.23 -10.52 -17.55
CA GLN A 141 18.05 -11.18 -16.26
C GLN A 141 16.98 -10.57 -15.34
N THR A 142 16.40 -9.41 -15.69
CA THR A 142 15.33 -8.80 -14.88
C THR A 142 14.09 -9.69 -14.85
N ARG A 143 13.73 -10.20 -13.68
CA ARG A 143 12.59 -11.11 -13.45
C ARG A 143 11.43 -10.44 -12.71
N VAL A 144 11.72 -9.45 -11.86
CA VAL A 144 10.71 -8.74 -11.06
C VAL A 144 10.94 -7.25 -11.18
N PHE A 145 9.86 -6.48 -11.31
CA PHE A 145 9.84 -5.04 -11.11
C PHE A 145 8.99 -4.71 -9.89
N GLY A 146 9.65 -4.25 -8.83
CA GLY A 146 9.02 -3.87 -7.56
C GLY A 146 8.89 -2.37 -7.43
N VAL A 147 7.67 -1.85 -7.22
CA VAL A 147 7.39 -0.41 -7.25
C VAL A 147 6.23 -0.01 -6.33
N ALA A 148 6.33 1.16 -5.69
CA ALA A 148 5.20 1.74 -4.96
C ALA A 148 4.27 2.49 -5.92
N TRP A 149 2.96 2.35 -5.73
CA TRP A 149 1.96 3.09 -6.50
C TRP A 149 2.01 4.59 -6.26
N VAL A 150 2.22 4.99 -4.99
CA VAL A 150 2.38 6.39 -4.59
C VAL A 150 3.61 6.52 -3.70
N HIS A 151 4.54 7.37 -4.11
CA HIS A 151 5.78 7.59 -3.36
C HIS A 151 5.53 8.38 -2.08
N SER A 152 5.81 7.78 -0.93
CA SER A 152 5.49 8.38 0.37
C SER A 152 6.38 9.55 0.77
N ASN A 153 7.52 9.77 0.07
CA ASN A 153 8.40 10.92 0.28
C ASN A 153 8.04 12.14 -0.58
N THR A 154 7.30 11.95 -1.68
CA THR A 154 7.03 13.04 -2.65
C THR A 154 5.56 13.18 -3.02
N GLY A 155 4.73 12.17 -2.73
CA GLY A 155 3.33 12.14 -3.14
C GLY A 155 3.11 11.87 -4.63
N VAL A 156 4.16 11.59 -5.41
CA VAL A 156 4.04 11.21 -6.82
C VAL A 156 3.22 9.92 -6.93
N ARG A 157 2.17 9.95 -7.76
CA ARG A 157 1.36 8.79 -8.13
C ARG A 157 1.82 8.26 -9.49
N LEU A 158 2.19 7.01 -9.53
CA LEU A 158 2.62 6.35 -10.76
C LEU A 158 1.41 5.85 -11.57
N PRO A 159 1.44 5.97 -12.91
CA PRO A 159 0.39 5.48 -13.81
C PRO A 159 0.58 3.98 -14.05
N MET A 160 0.09 3.14 -13.12
CA MET A 160 0.40 1.71 -13.09
C MET A 160 0.00 0.97 -14.38
N ALA A 161 -1.14 1.30 -14.97
CA ALA A 161 -1.57 0.68 -16.24
C ALA A 161 -0.57 0.96 -17.37
N ARG A 162 -0.08 2.20 -17.52
CA ARG A 162 0.92 2.54 -18.54
C ARG A 162 2.28 1.85 -18.30
N ILE A 163 2.65 1.69 -17.02
CA ILE A 163 3.87 0.94 -16.65
C ILE A 163 3.69 -0.53 -16.99
N ALA A 164 2.52 -1.11 -16.67
CA ALA A 164 2.21 -2.50 -16.99
C ALA A 164 2.21 -2.75 -18.50
N ASP A 165 1.66 -1.84 -19.31
CA ASP A 165 1.73 -1.90 -20.79
C ASP A 165 3.19 -1.90 -21.27
N ALA A 166 4.02 -1.03 -20.72
CA ALA A 166 5.43 -0.96 -21.07
C ALA A 166 6.19 -2.25 -20.74
N ILE A 167 5.90 -2.87 -19.60
CA ILE A 167 6.46 -4.18 -19.20
C ILE A 167 5.89 -5.31 -20.05
N ALA A 168 4.60 -5.27 -20.39
CA ALA A 168 3.99 -6.25 -21.28
C ALA A 168 4.63 -6.24 -22.67
N ASP A 169 4.95 -5.07 -23.20
CA ASP A 169 5.73 -4.93 -24.45
C ASP A 169 7.09 -5.62 -24.36
N LEU A 170 7.82 -5.39 -23.26
CA LEU A 170 9.12 -6.01 -23.02
C LEU A 170 9.03 -7.52 -22.81
N ASN A 171 7.89 -8.01 -22.36
CA ASN A 171 7.64 -9.44 -22.14
C ASN A 171 7.30 -10.21 -23.43
N ARG A 172 6.98 -9.55 -24.55
CA ARG A 172 6.57 -10.25 -25.79
C ARG A 172 7.62 -11.23 -26.32
N ASP A 173 8.88 -10.88 -26.15
CA ASP A 173 10.01 -11.67 -26.67
C ASP A 173 10.69 -12.51 -25.57
N ARG A 174 10.08 -12.61 -24.38
CA ARG A 174 10.60 -13.39 -23.25
C ARG A 174 9.91 -14.74 -23.16
N ALA A 175 10.67 -15.78 -22.76
CA ALA A 175 10.08 -17.04 -22.35
C ALA A 175 9.19 -16.83 -21.10
N GLU A 176 8.15 -17.65 -20.92
CA GLU A 176 7.18 -17.50 -19.83
C GLU A 176 7.86 -17.50 -18.45
N GLU A 177 8.85 -18.36 -18.24
CA GLU A 177 9.61 -18.43 -16.99
C GLU A 177 10.53 -17.23 -16.74
N ASP A 178 10.79 -16.40 -17.75
CA ASP A 178 11.64 -15.22 -17.67
C ASP A 178 10.86 -13.89 -17.84
N ARG A 179 9.51 -13.97 -17.91
CA ARG A 179 8.65 -12.78 -17.92
C ARG A 179 8.92 -11.92 -16.69
N ILE A 180 8.91 -10.61 -16.88
CA ILE A 180 8.99 -9.64 -15.78
C ILE A 180 7.65 -9.60 -15.06
N LEU A 181 7.66 -9.85 -13.77
CA LEU A 181 6.50 -9.76 -12.88
C LEU A 181 6.47 -8.39 -12.19
N ILE A 182 5.31 -7.78 -12.10
CA ILE A 182 5.14 -6.48 -11.45
C ILE A 182 4.59 -6.69 -10.04
N VAL A 183 5.33 -6.24 -9.02
CA VAL A 183 4.95 -6.25 -7.61
C VAL A 183 4.71 -4.84 -7.13
N VAL A 184 3.50 -4.53 -6.66
CA VAL A 184 3.09 -3.19 -6.26
C VAL A 184 2.93 -3.06 -4.74
N ASP A 185 3.66 -2.12 -4.14
CA ASP A 185 3.28 -1.55 -2.85
C ASP A 185 2.16 -0.54 -3.07
N GLY A 186 0.95 -0.95 -2.79
CA GLY A 186 -0.25 -0.16 -3.06
C GLY A 186 -0.69 0.75 -1.92
N VAL A 187 -0.02 0.74 -0.77
CA VAL A 187 -0.54 1.28 0.49
C VAL A 187 -0.97 2.74 0.48
N HIS A 188 -0.42 3.57 -0.40
CA HIS A 188 -0.77 5.00 -0.49
C HIS A 188 -1.69 5.36 -1.66
N GLY A 189 -1.91 4.44 -2.60
CA GLY A 189 -2.95 4.55 -3.63
C GLY A 189 -4.27 3.89 -3.21
N PHE A 190 -4.19 2.82 -2.42
CA PHE A 190 -5.31 2.02 -1.95
C PHE A 190 -6.21 2.80 -1.00
N GLY A 191 -7.41 3.12 -1.44
CA GLY A 191 -8.36 3.97 -0.72
C GLY A 191 -8.26 5.47 -1.07
N VAL A 192 -7.37 5.85 -2.00
CA VAL A 192 -7.22 7.22 -2.52
C VAL A 192 -7.63 7.29 -3.99
N ALA A 193 -7.13 6.37 -4.81
CA ALA A 193 -7.36 6.37 -6.24
C ALA A 193 -8.61 5.54 -6.62
N ASP A 194 -9.35 6.01 -7.62
CA ASP A 194 -10.50 5.32 -8.19
C ASP A 194 -10.05 4.45 -9.37
N GLU A 195 -9.22 3.46 -9.07
CA GLU A 195 -8.70 2.50 -10.05
C GLU A 195 -8.88 1.07 -9.53
N ASP A 196 -9.34 0.18 -10.41
CA ASP A 196 -9.42 -1.25 -10.11
C ASP A 196 -8.03 -1.88 -10.18
N VAL A 197 -7.53 -2.40 -9.07
CA VAL A 197 -6.23 -3.08 -9.00
C VAL A 197 -6.16 -4.23 -10.00
N ALA A 198 -7.24 -5.01 -10.12
CA ALA A 198 -7.32 -6.15 -11.04
C ALA A 198 -7.17 -5.75 -12.52
N SER A 199 -7.47 -4.49 -12.87
CA SER A 199 -7.33 -3.97 -14.24
C SER A 199 -6.02 -3.21 -14.51
N MET A 200 -5.18 -3.00 -13.50
CA MET A 200 -3.90 -2.28 -13.66
C MET A 200 -2.85 -3.02 -14.50
N GLY A 201 -3.07 -4.31 -14.80
CA GLY A 201 -2.09 -5.12 -15.53
C GLY A 201 -0.93 -5.65 -14.68
N VAL A 202 -0.91 -5.38 -13.37
CA VAL A 202 0.12 -5.83 -12.43
C VAL A 202 -0.09 -7.28 -12.01
N ASP A 203 0.95 -7.97 -11.51
CA ASP A 203 0.85 -9.37 -11.12
C ASP A 203 0.55 -9.54 -9.64
N PHE A 204 1.14 -8.71 -8.79
CA PHE A 204 0.94 -8.72 -7.35
C PHE A 204 0.73 -7.31 -6.81
N PHE A 205 -0.15 -7.20 -5.82
CA PHE A 205 -0.45 -5.97 -5.12
C PHE A 205 -0.57 -6.24 -3.62
N SER A 206 0.07 -5.42 -2.79
CA SER A 206 -0.05 -5.51 -1.34
C SER A 206 -0.40 -4.17 -0.72
N ALA A 207 -1.37 -4.15 0.19
CA ALA A 207 -1.75 -2.93 0.91
C ALA A 207 -2.32 -3.22 2.30
N GLY A 208 -1.90 -2.43 3.28
CA GLY A 208 -2.52 -2.37 4.61
C GLY A 208 -3.81 -1.55 4.57
N THR A 209 -4.81 -1.94 5.35
CA THR A 209 -6.12 -1.28 5.37
C THR A 209 -6.21 -0.09 6.33
N HIS A 210 -5.25 0.05 7.26
CA HIS A 210 -5.27 0.98 8.38
C HIS A 210 -5.03 2.46 8.02
N LYS A 211 -4.83 2.77 6.74
CA LYS A 211 -4.62 4.14 6.24
C LYS A 211 -5.89 4.67 5.60
N TRP A 212 -5.99 4.60 4.29
CA TRP A 212 -7.05 5.24 3.51
C TRP A 212 -8.35 4.42 3.41
N ILE A 213 -8.26 3.09 3.59
CA ILE A 213 -9.43 2.21 3.74
C ILE A 213 -10.10 2.38 5.11
N LEU A 214 -9.44 3.08 6.05
CA LEU A 214 -9.93 3.32 7.42
C LEU A 214 -10.18 2.03 8.21
N GLY A 215 -9.51 0.95 7.82
CA GLY A 215 -9.63 -0.37 8.42
C GLY A 215 -8.87 -0.53 9.74
N PRO A 216 -9.07 -1.65 10.42
CA PRO A 216 -8.39 -1.94 11.67
C PRO A 216 -6.87 -2.02 11.50
N ARG A 217 -6.13 -1.66 12.55
CA ARG A 217 -4.68 -1.86 12.61
C ARG A 217 -4.35 -3.35 12.61
N GLY A 218 -3.23 -3.71 11.99
CA GLY A 218 -2.82 -5.10 11.89
C GLY A 218 -3.61 -5.90 10.86
N THR A 219 -4.17 -5.23 9.84
CA THR A 219 -4.87 -5.86 8.73
C THR A 219 -4.38 -5.32 7.39
N GLY A 220 -4.41 -6.18 6.38
CA GLY A 220 -4.00 -5.89 5.02
C GLY A 220 -4.40 -7.01 4.07
N ILE A 221 -4.17 -6.79 2.80
CA ILE A 221 -4.42 -7.76 1.75
C ILE A 221 -3.20 -7.92 0.84
N VAL A 222 -3.12 -9.07 0.21
CA VAL A 222 -2.41 -9.30 -1.04
C VAL A 222 -3.44 -9.70 -2.08
N TRP A 223 -3.43 -9.03 -3.21
CA TRP A 223 -4.12 -9.45 -4.42
C TRP A 223 -3.10 -9.92 -5.45
N ALA A 224 -3.43 -10.95 -6.19
CA ALA A 224 -2.66 -11.35 -7.36
C ALA A 224 -3.58 -11.98 -8.40
N LYS A 225 -3.13 -11.96 -9.67
CA LYS A 225 -3.76 -12.72 -10.74
C LYS A 225 -3.73 -14.22 -10.40
N PRO A 226 -4.73 -15.01 -10.85
CA PRO A 226 -4.77 -16.44 -10.57
C PRO A 226 -3.48 -17.19 -10.96
N GLU A 227 -2.93 -16.86 -12.14
CA GLU A 227 -1.69 -17.45 -12.64
C GLU A 227 -0.45 -17.01 -11.83
N ALA A 228 -0.48 -15.80 -11.24
CA ALA A 228 0.62 -15.31 -10.44
C ALA A 228 0.70 -16.00 -9.07
N TRP A 229 -0.44 -16.38 -8.48
CA TRP A 229 -0.45 -17.16 -7.25
C TRP A 229 0.32 -18.46 -7.39
N ALA A 230 0.20 -19.16 -8.54
CA ALA A 230 0.89 -20.41 -8.81
C ALA A 230 2.42 -20.28 -8.80
N LEU A 231 2.97 -19.07 -8.97
CA LEU A 231 4.41 -18.80 -8.93
C LEU A 231 4.97 -18.70 -7.51
N LEU A 232 4.09 -18.59 -6.51
CA LEU A 232 4.52 -18.40 -5.13
C LEU A 232 4.60 -19.73 -4.37
N GLN A 233 5.62 -19.86 -3.56
CA GLN A 233 5.71 -20.87 -2.52
C GLN A 233 5.32 -20.24 -1.18
N PRO A 234 4.32 -20.79 -0.44
CA PRO A 234 4.00 -20.32 0.89
C PRO A 234 5.21 -20.34 1.82
N THR A 235 5.45 -19.27 2.54
CA THR A 235 6.55 -19.14 3.51
C THR A 235 6.08 -19.33 4.94
N ILE A 236 4.78 -19.08 5.19
CA ILE A 236 4.12 -19.29 6.47
C ILE A 236 2.92 -20.22 6.21
N PRO A 237 2.77 -21.34 6.95
CA PRO A 237 1.63 -22.22 6.78
C PRO A 237 0.31 -21.48 7.04
N SER A 238 -0.72 -21.80 6.26
CA SER A 238 -2.06 -21.20 6.37
C SER A 238 -3.01 -22.14 7.12
N LEU A 239 -3.90 -21.57 7.92
CA LEU A 239 -5.06 -22.27 8.48
C LEU A 239 -6.31 -22.19 7.57
N MET A 240 -6.25 -21.39 6.50
CA MET A 240 -7.38 -21.15 5.59
C MET A 240 -7.38 -22.09 4.39
N SER A 241 -6.33 -22.88 4.19
CA SER A 241 -6.21 -23.84 3.09
C SER A 241 -6.73 -25.20 3.49
N LYS A 242 -7.88 -25.60 2.91
CA LYS A 242 -8.44 -26.94 3.10
C LYS A 242 -7.54 -28.02 2.52
N GLU A 243 -6.94 -27.76 1.33
CA GLU A 243 -6.08 -28.70 0.66
C GLU A 243 -4.82 -29.01 1.48
N THR A 244 -4.12 -28.01 2.01
CA THR A 244 -2.92 -28.23 2.82
C THR A 244 -3.24 -29.01 4.10
N SER A 245 -4.41 -28.75 4.72
CA SER A 245 -4.90 -29.48 5.89
C SER A 245 -5.28 -30.93 5.56
N ALA A 246 -5.94 -31.18 4.42
CA ALA A 246 -6.29 -32.52 3.98
C ALA A 246 -5.03 -33.32 3.66
N ALA A 247 -4.13 -32.75 2.88
CA ALA A 247 -2.87 -33.37 2.50
C ALA A 247 -2.04 -33.78 3.73
N TRP A 248 -1.98 -32.94 4.77
CA TRP A 248 -1.29 -33.27 6.02
C TRP A 248 -1.95 -34.46 6.74
N ARG A 249 -3.30 -34.56 6.78
CA ARG A 249 -4.00 -35.69 7.40
C ARG A 249 -3.82 -37.01 6.65
N GLU A 250 -3.59 -36.88 5.34
CA GLU A 250 -3.43 -38.01 4.43
C GLU A 250 -1.96 -38.40 4.19
N ASP A 251 -1.04 -37.74 4.90
CA ASP A 251 0.43 -37.93 4.77
C ASP A 251 0.93 -37.81 3.32
N ARG A 252 0.39 -36.83 2.59
CA ARG A 252 0.78 -36.51 1.20
C ARG A 252 1.17 -35.03 1.05
N ARG A 253 1.73 -34.66 -0.09
CA ARG A 253 1.91 -33.26 -0.46
C ARG A 253 0.58 -32.68 -0.95
N PRO A 254 0.35 -31.36 -0.72
CA PRO A 254 -0.80 -30.67 -1.30
C PRO A 254 -0.79 -30.78 -2.82
N ASP A 255 -1.97 -31.01 -3.43
CA ASP A 255 -2.17 -31.07 -4.85
C ASP A 255 -2.57 -29.69 -5.43
N GLY A 256 -2.26 -29.49 -6.71
CA GLY A 256 -2.62 -28.28 -7.44
C GLY A 256 -1.65 -27.10 -7.23
N PRO A 257 -1.94 -25.97 -7.89
CA PRO A 257 -1.15 -24.75 -7.78
C PRO A 257 -1.43 -24.05 -6.44
N THR A 258 -0.47 -23.24 -6.01
CA THR A 258 -0.69 -22.34 -4.88
C THR A 258 -1.83 -21.36 -5.16
N GLU A 259 -2.71 -21.15 -4.18
CA GLU A 259 -3.83 -20.24 -4.21
C GLU A 259 -3.67 -19.17 -3.12
N ALA A 260 -4.45 -18.09 -3.21
CA ALA A 260 -4.40 -16.98 -2.24
C ALA A 260 -4.58 -17.45 -0.78
N ALA A 261 -5.50 -18.39 -0.54
CA ALA A 261 -5.74 -18.93 0.79
C ALA A 261 -4.50 -19.61 1.41
N TRP A 262 -3.58 -20.13 0.59
CA TRP A 262 -2.35 -20.77 1.09
C TRP A 262 -1.33 -19.75 1.59
N LEU A 263 -1.42 -18.50 1.12
CA LEU A 263 -0.53 -17.41 1.50
C LEU A 263 -1.05 -16.55 2.65
N SER A 264 -2.29 -16.70 3.06
CA SER A 264 -2.81 -16.06 4.28
C SER A 264 -2.14 -16.67 5.50
N PRO A 265 -1.27 -15.95 6.24
CA PRO A 265 -0.52 -16.53 7.34
C PRO A 265 -1.43 -17.14 8.40
N GLY A 266 -1.15 -18.39 8.76
CA GLY A 266 -1.83 -19.10 9.82
C GLY A 266 -1.36 -18.67 11.21
N GLY A 267 -1.97 -19.26 12.23
CA GLY A 267 -1.75 -18.94 13.63
C GLY A 267 -2.93 -18.17 14.21
N PHE A 268 -3.00 -18.09 15.55
CA PHE A 268 -4.02 -17.33 16.23
C PHE A 268 -3.63 -15.85 16.24
N ALA A 269 -4.45 -15.03 15.59
CA ALA A 269 -4.26 -13.60 15.44
C ALA A 269 -5.41 -12.82 16.10
N ALA A 270 -5.38 -11.50 16.04
CA ALA A 270 -6.50 -10.64 16.45
C ALA A 270 -7.62 -10.74 15.40
N TYR A 271 -8.41 -11.83 15.45
CA TYR A 271 -9.45 -12.10 14.45
C TYR A 271 -10.53 -11.03 14.44
N GLU A 272 -10.85 -10.42 15.59
CA GLU A 272 -11.76 -9.28 15.67
C GLU A 272 -11.34 -8.12 14.78
N HIS A 273 -10.02 -7.89 14.60
CA HIS A 273 -9.49 -6.89 13.68
C HIS A 273 -9.62 -7.36 12.21
N GLN A 274 -9.19 -8.58 11.93
CA GLN A 274 -9.25 -9.13 10.58
C GLN A 274 -10.70 -9.17 10.06
N TRP A 275 -11.64 -9.64 10.88
CA TRP A 275 -13.05 -9.77 10.51
C TRP A 275 -13.74 -8.40 10.35
N ALA A 276 -13.41 -7.42 11.19
CA ALA A 276 -13.96 -6.07 11.07
C ALA A 276 -13.42 -5.29 9.85
N ALA A 277 -12.43 -5.82 9.13
CA ALA A 277 -11.96 -5.21 7.88
C ALA A 277 -13.02 -5.24 6.77
N ALA A 278 -13.97 -6.20 6.81
CA ALA A 278 -15.09 -6.23 5.87
C ALA A 278 -15.92 -4.94 5.94
N GLU A 279 -16.23 -4.46 7.13
CA GLU A 279 -17.00 -3.22 7.35
C GLU A 279 -16.23 -1.98 6.87
N ALA A 280 -14.91 -2.00 6.87
CA ALA A 280 -14.11 -0.91 6.32
C ALA A 280 -14.24 -0.83 4.78
N PHE A 281 -14.15 -1.96 4.09
CA PHE A 281 -14.38 -2.01 2.63
C PHE A 281 -15.81 -1.59 2.28
N GLN A 282 -16.82 -2.09 3.00
CA GLN A 282 -18.21 -1.68 2.81
C GLN A 282 -18.40 -0.18 3.01
N PHE A 283 -17.81 0.39 4.05
CA PHE A 283 -17.91 1.81 4.37
C PHE A 283 -17.33 2.68 3.25
N VAL A 284 -16.13 2.40 2.76
CA VAL A 284 -15.52 3.20 1.69
C VAL A 284 -16.25 3.02 0.35
N ARG A 285 -16.78 1.81 0.08
CA ARG A 285 -17.63 1.57 -1.11
C ARG A 285 -18.96 2.33 -1.06
N GLN A 286 -19.61 2.40 0.11
CA GLN A 286 -20.85 3.18 0.30
C GLN A 286 -20.63 4.67 0.06
N ILE A 287 -19.46 5.23 0.42
CA ILE A 287 -19.11 6.61 0.06
C ILE A 287 -18.89 6.73 -1.45
N GLY A 288 -18.26 5.75 -2.05
CA GLY A 288 -17.87 5.69 -3.45
C GLY A 288 -16.42 6.14 -3.69
N ARG A 289 -15.64 5.30 -4.39
CA ARG A 289 -14.20 5.55 -4.64
C ARG A 289 -13.96 6.88 -5.36
N LYS A 290 -14.74 7.18 -6.39
CA LYS A 290 -14.66 8.46 -7.13
C LYS A 290 -14.86 9.68 -6.21
N ARG A 291 -15.87 9.64 -5.34
CA ARG A 291 -16.12 10.73 -4.37
C ARG A 291 -14.98 10.88 -3.38
N ILE A 292 -14.39 9.76 -2.93
CA ILE A 292 -13.23 9.77 -2.03
C ILE A 292 -12.03 10.40 -2.75
N GLN A 293 -11.72 9.95 -3.97
CA GLN A 293 -10.63 10.50 -4.78
C GLN A 293 -10.80 12.01 -5.00
N ASP A 294 -11.98 12.43 -5.46
CA ASP A 294 -12.26 13.85 -5.74
C ASP A 294 -12.10 14.71 -4.48
N ARG A 295 -12.62 14.23 -3.33
CA ARG A 295 -12.48 14.95 -2.06
C ARG A 295 -11.03 15.04 -1.59
N ILE A 296 -10.27 13.98 -1.71
CA ILE A 296 -8.85 13.96 -1.35
C ILE A 296 -8.07 14.87 -2.30
N ALA A 297 -8.35 14.83 -3.60
CA ALA A 297 -7.70 15.69 -4.59
C ALA A 297 -8.02 17.18 -4.34
N GLU A 298 -9.27 17.53 -4.05
CA GLU A 298 -9.70 18.88 -3.69
C GLU A 298 -8.92 19.43 -2.49
N LEU A 299 -8.92 18.69 -1.36
CA LEU A 299 -8.28 19.15 -0.13
C LEU A 299 -6.76 19.25 -0.25
N ASN A 300 -6.13 18.25 -0.89
CA ASN A 300 -4.67 18.28 -1.08
C ASN A 300 -4.29 19.27 -2.20
N GLY A 301 -5.16 19.56 -3.16
CA GLY A 301 -5.02 20.67 -4.11
C GLY A 301 -4.92 22.02 -3.39
N GLN A 302 -5.85 22.30 -2.47
CA GLN A 302 -5.80 23.53 -1.64
C GLN A 302 -4.50 23.64 -0.84
N ILE A 303 -4.00 22.53 -0.27
CA ILE A 303 -2.70 22.52 0.42
C ILE A 303 -1.57 22.88 -0.57
N LYS A 304 -1.50 22.22 -1.71
CA LYS A 304 -0.45 22.42 -2.72
C LYS A 304 -0.43 23.85 -3.24
N GLU A 305 -1.57 24.37 -3.64
CA GLU A 305 -1.71 25.75 -4.13
C GLU A 305 -1.33 26.78 -3.06
N GLY A 306 -1.81 26.57 -1.82
CA GLY A 306 -1.48 27.45 -0.69
C GLY A 306 0.01 27.45 -0.35
N LEU A 307 0.69 26.30 -0.44
CA LEU A 307 2.13 26.18 -0.21
C LEU A 307 2.94 26.80 -1.36
N ALA A 308 2.55 26.53 -2.61
CA ALA A 308 3.22 27.08 -3.80
C ALA A 308 3.18 28.59 -3.88
N ALA A 309 2.17 29.22 -3.25
CA ALA A 309 2.07 30.69 -3.17
C ALA A 309 2.99 31.34 -2.11
N MET A 310 3.75 30.53 -1.33
CA MET A 310 4.64 31.01 -0.28
C MET A 310 6.10 31.01 -0.75
N ASP A 311 6.73 32.16 -0.84
CA ASP A 311 8.13 32.33 -1.29
C ASP A 311 9.19 31.70 -0.37
N HIS A 312 8.84 31.39 0.87
CA HIS A 312 9.69 30.71 1.85
C HIS A 312 9.45 29.18 1.93
N VAL A 313 8.68 28.62 1.00
CA VAL A 313 8.35 27.20 0.94
C VAL A 313 8.79 26.61 -0.39
N THR A 314 9.37 25.42 -0.35
CA THR A 314 9.62 24.60 -1.55
C THR A 314 8.65 23.42 -1.53
N LEU A 315 7.75 23.35 -2.51
CA LEU A 315 6.82 22.23 -2.69
C LEU A 315 7.52 21.09 -3.45
N HIS A 316 7.42 19.85 -2.94
CA HIS A 316 8.00 18.66 -3.57
C HIS A 316 6.96 17.76 -4.25
N THR A 317 5.69 17.90 -3.94
CA THR A 317 4.60 17.14 -4.58
C THR A 317 4.16 17.84 -5.87
N PRO A 318 3.97 17.11 -6.98
CA PRO A 318 3.44 17.70 -8.21
C PRO A 318 2.09 18.41 -7.98
N LEU A 319 1.91 19.56 -8.61
CA LEU A 319 0.61 20.27 -8.57
C LEU A 319 -0.47 19.49 -9.31
N ASP A 320 -0.12 18.82 -10.39
CA ASP A 320 -1.03 18.05 -11.20
C ASP A 320 -1.67 16.89 -10.39
N PRO A 321 -3.01 16.83 -10.26
CA PRO A 321 -3.72 15.77 -9.56
C PRO A 321 -3.63 14.41 -10.27
N GLU A 322 -3.32 14.37 -11.57
CA GLU A 322 -3.20 13.11 -12.32
C GLU A 322 -1.94 12.32 -11.92
N VAL A 323 -0.90 13.01 -11.47
CA VAL A 323 0.38 12.42 -11.07
C VAL A 323 0.71 12.64 -9.60
N SER A 324 -0.27 13.00 -8.79
CA SER A 324 -0.14 13.14 -7.33
C SER A 324 -1.36 12.53 -6.62
N ALA A 325 -1.21 12.21 -5.34
CA ALA A 325 -2.27 11.59 -4.55
C ALA A 325 -2.49 12.34 -3.22
N GLY A 326 -2.91 11.62 -2.16
CA GLY A 326 -3.29 12.20 -0.86
C GLY A 326 -2.11 12.64 0.04
N ILE A 327 -0.89 12.68 -0.46
CA ILE A 327 0.32 13.09 0.28
C ILE A 327 0.87 14.38 -0.33
N VAL A 328 1.16 15.36 0.53
CA VAL A 328 1.81 16.63 0.14
C VAL A 328 3.07 16.80 0.97
N THR A 329 4.20 16.98 0.30
CA THR A 329 5.51 17.19 0.94
C THR A 329 6.13 18.50 0.51
N PHE A 330 6.80 19.15 1.45
CA PHE A 330 7.37 20.48 1.27
C PHE A 330 8.48 20.75 2.28
N ASP A 331 9.27 21.77 2.04
CA ASP A 331 10.24 22.32 2.98
C ASP A 331 9.95 23.79 3.26
N VAL A 332 10.26 24.25 4.47
CA VAL A 332 10.20 25.64 4.87
C VAL A 332 11.63 26.15 5.02
N HIS A 333 11.99 27.19 4.27
CA HIS A 333 13.35 27.70 4.25
C HIS A 333 13.82 28.14 5.63
N GLY A 334 14.96 27.61 6.08
CA GLY A 334 15.54 27.90 7.37
C GLY A 334 15.03 27.04 8.53
N TYR A 335 14.13 26.08 8.27
CA TYR A 335 13.62 25.17 9.29
C TYR A 335 13.91 23.70 8.95
N PRO A 336 14.46 22.90 9.86
CA PRO A 336 14.48 21.46 9.70
C PRO A 336 13.04 20.89 9.64
N PRO A 337 12.75 19.88 8.80
CA PRO A 337 11.41 19.31 8.67
C PRO A 337 10.78 18.83 9.99
N ARG A 338 11.57 18.28 10.92
CA ARG A 338 11.10 17.87 12.25
C ARG A 338 10.63 19.04 13.10
N GLU A 339 11.29 20.18 12.96
CA GLU A 339 10.93 21.41 13.68
C GLU A 339 9.60 21.99 13.17
N VAL A 340 9.43 22.05 11.85
CA VAL A 340 8.14 22.45 11.24
C VAL A 340 7.01 21.54 11.71
N ALA A 341 7.22 20.21 11.70
CA ALA A 341 6.24 19.24 12.16
C ALA A 341 5.89 19.44 13.66
N ARG A 342 6.89 19.81 14.50
CA ARG A 342 6.68 20.12 15.92
C ARG A 342 5.82 21.39 16.07
N ILE A 343 6.15 22.46 15.36
CA ILE A 343 5.40 23.74 15.42
C ILE A 343 3.95 23.54 14.95
N LEU A 344 3.75 22.78 13.85
CA LEU A 344 2.41 22.43 13.38
C LEU A 344 1.61 21.70 14.45
N ARG A 345 2.23 20.72 15.14
CA ARG A 345 1.58 19.95 16.22
C ARG A 345 1.19 20.83 17.39
N GLU A 346 2.02 21.79 17.80
CA GLU A 346 1.72 22.76 18.87
C GLU A 346 0.51 23.64 18.50
N ASN A 347 0.29 23.85 17.20
CA ASN A 347 -0.87 24.54 16.67
C ASN A 347 -2.01 23.60 16.24
N ARG A 348 -2.07 22.36 16.78
CA ARG A 348 -3.12 21.36 16.55
C ARG A 348 -3.19 20.82 15.12
N VAL A 349 -2.14 20.96 14.35
CA VAL A 349 -1.99 20.37 13.01
C VAL A 349 -1.02 19.19 13.08
N ILE A 350 -1.51 17.97 12.91
CA ILE A 350 -0.65 16.79 12.93
C ILE A 350 0.01 16.63 11.55
N ALA A 351 1.32 16.80 11.54
CA ALA A 351 2.23 16.57 10.42
C ALA A 351 3.40 15.70 10.88
N ASN A 352 4.23 15.25 9.97
CA ASN A 352 5.52 14.61 10.31
C ASN A 352 6.62 15.00 9.32
N ALA A 353 7.87 14.72 9.71
CA ALA A 353 8.98 14.64 8.77
C ALA A 353 9.03 13.24 8.16
N THR A 354 9.30 13.14 6.87
CA THR A 354 9.42 11.85 6.19
C THR A 354 10.66 11.10 6.66
N PRO A 355 10.61 9.75 6.80
CA PRO A 355 11.72 8.96 7.31
C PRO A 355 12.67 8.50 6.19
N TYR A 356 13.09 9.42 5.34
CA TYR A 356 14.00 9.17 4.22
C TYR A 356 15.36 9.83 4.44
N GLY A 357 16.35 9.48 3.62
CA GLY A 357 17.69 10.08 3.69
C GLY A 357 17.68 11.60 3.51
N VAL A 358 16.78 12.11 2.64
CA VAL A 358 16.41 13.54 2.54
C VAL A 358 14.98 13.65 3.06
N PRO A 359 14.79 14.10 4.31
CA PRO A 359 13.47 14.24 4.89
C PRO A 359 12.78 15.52 4.45
N HIS A 360 11.45 15.47 4.27
CA HIS A 360 10.58 16.62 3.99
C HIS A 360 9.45 16.70 5.02
N VAL A 361 8.84 17.85 5.19
CA VAL A 361 7.58 17.98 5.94
C VAL A 361 6.48 17.32 5.14
N ARG A 362 5.61 16.53 5.79
CA ARG A 362 4.53 15.83 5.12
C ARG A 362 3.19 16.12 5.79
N LEU A 363 2.25 16.59 4.96
CA LEU A 363 0.83 16.70 5.26
C LEU A 363 0.02 15.74 4.40
N SER A 364 -1.18 15.43 4.85
CA SER A 364 -2.14 14.68 4.05
C SER A 364 -3.55 14.89 4.58
N ALA A 365 -4.39 15.44 3.74
CA ALA A 365 -5.81 15.57 4.04
C ALA A 365 -6.55 14.34 3.52
N GLY A 366 -7.29 13.68 4.41
CA GLY A 366 -8.21 12.60 4.06
C GLY A 366 -9.66 13.09 4.08
N ILE A 367 -10.61 12.19 3.80
CA ILE A 367 -12.05 12.50 3.75
C ILE A 367 -12.61 13.03 5.07
N VAL A 368 -11.90 12.87 6.17
CA VAL A 368 -12.29 13.34 7.52
C VAL A 368 -11.90 14.80 7.79
N ASN A 369 -11.14 15.42 6.87
CA ASN A 369 -10.69 16.79 7.03
C ASN A 369 -11.64 17.79 6.36
N SER A 370 -11.64 19.02 6.88
CA SER A 370 -12.40 20.14 6.35
C SER A 370 -11.47 21.19 5.71
N PRO A 371 -12.01 22.13 4.89
CA PRO A 371 -11.25 23.27 4.38
C PRO A 371 -10.65 24.14 5.50
N GLU A 372 -11.34 24.25 6.65
CA GLU A 372 -10.86 25.00 7.81
C GLU A 372 -9.60 24.36 8.41
N ASP A 373 -9.49 23.02 8.40
CA ASP A 373 -8.26 22.31 8.80
C ASP A 373 -7.10 22.69 7.88
N ILE A 374 -7.35 22.82 6.57
CA ILE A 374 -6.36 23.21 5.58
C ILE A 374 -5.90 24.63 5.83
N GLU A 375 -6.86 25.56 6.00
CA GLU A 375 -6.53 26.97 6.24
C GLU A 375 -5.74 27.16 7.54
N LEU A 376 -6.07 26.40 8.59
CA LEU A 376 -5.29 26.41 9.84
C LEU A 376 -3.83 26.01 9.59
N ALA A 377 -3.61 24.93 8.84
CA ALA A 377 -2.25 24.47 8.52
C ALA A 377 -1.47 25.52 7.71
N LEU A 378 -2.08 26.04 6.65
CA LEU A 378 -1.47 27.07 5.80
C LEU A 378 -1.18 28.36 6.58
N LYS A 379 -2.06 28.77 7.50
CA LYS A 379 -1.85 29.93 8.38
C LYS A 379 -0.61 29.75 9.26
N VAL A 380 -0.45 28.59 9.87
CA VAL A 380 0.74 28.29 10.71
C VAL A 380 2.00 28.31 9.86
N ILE A 381 2.00 27.71 8.66
CA ILE A 381 3.17 27.70 7.79
C ILE A 381 3.53 29.11 7.32
N ARG A 382 2.55 29.96 6.95
CA ARG A 382 2.79 31.35 6.58
C ARG A 382 3.50 32.13 7.69
N SER A 383 3.14 31.91 8.97
CA SER A 383 3.75 32.61 10.10
C SER A 383 5.22 32.29 10.33
N LEU A 384 5.72 31.17 9.74
CA LEU A 384 7.14 30.79 9.84
C LEU A 384 8.07 31.71 9.04
N LYS A 385 7.54 32.48 8.07
CA LYS A 385 8.32 33.46 7.32
C LYS A 385 8.96 34.53 8.25
N ASP A 386 8.21 34.98 9.25
CA ASP A 386 8.60 36.06 10.13
C ASP A 386 9.32 35.59 11.41
N SER A 387 9.29 34.26 11.65
CA SER A 387 9.76 33.66 12.91
C SER A 387 11.10 32.96 12.76
N ARG A 388 12.01 33.40 11.84
CA ARG A 388 13.29 32.73 11.64
C ARG A 388 14.00 32.47 12.97
N PRO A 389 14.38 31.21 13.31
CA PRO A 389 15.24 30.98 14.45
C PRO A 389 16.52 31.81 14.23
N ALA A 390 16.93 32.57 15.25
CA ALA A 390 18.26 33.18 15.25
C ALA A 390 19.26 32.06 14.97
N SER A 391 20.08 32.21 13.92
CA SER A 391 21.09 31.23 13.50
C SER A 391 21.86 30.75 14.71
N ALA A 392 21.74 29.44 15.02
CA ALA A 392 22.63 28.77 15.94
C ALA A 392 23.94 28.42 15.23
#